data_4aa0dee9eaf9000621e482bb6555f0e1
#
_entry.id   4aa0dee9eaf9000621e482bb6555f0e1
#
_cell.length_a   1.000
_cell.length_b   1.000
_cell.length_c   1.000
_cell.angle_alpha   90.00
_cell.angle_beta   90.00
_cell.angle_gamma   90.00
#
_symmetry.space_group_name_H-M   'P 1'
#
loop_
_entity.id
_entity.type
_entity.pdbx_description
1 polymer ?
#
loop_
_entity_poly.entity_id
_entity_poly.type
_entity_poly.pdbx_seq_one_letter_code
_entity_poly.pdbx_strand_id
1 'polypeptide(L)'
;MREYGKGIQRRLKLVKVGYHVFGVDSSESMIAIARTRVPEAEFQVESLFNVDIPACNAVTSIGECLNYLFDPKSDRASLIQLFYRIYNALEPGGVFIFDIVEPGQVAPGIPSQGFTEGEDWVVLVEKLEDREQELLTRRIITFRKVGKYYRRDEEVHYQRLYQGTDIAEQLRQVGFEVQTMRSYGEYPLPKSRVAFIARQPT
;
A
#
# COMPACT_ATOMS: atom_id res chain seq x y z
N MET A 1 -11.57 -6.32 7.42
CA MET A 1 -10.74 -6.39 8.65
C MET A 1 -9.48 -7.25 8.53
N ARG A 2 -9.39 -8.24 7.64
CA ARG A 2 -8.15 -9.04 7.47
C ARG A 2 -6.99 -8.29 6.77
N GLU A 3 -7.24 -7.29 5.93
CA GLU A 3 -6.16 -6.55 5.26
C GLU A 3 -5.52 -5.48 6.13
N TYR A 4 -6.30 -4.74 6.92
CA TYR A 4 -5.78 -3.71 7.83
C TYR A 4 -4.87 -4.30 8.95
N GLY A 5 -5.04 -5.56 9.31
CA GLY A 5 -4.21 -6.22 10.31
C GLY A 5 -2.86 -6.74 9.82
N LYS A 6 -2.69 -6.97 8.51
CA LYS A 6 -1.46 -7.58 7.96
C LYS A 6 -0.25 -6.66 8.07
N GLY A 7 -0.42 -5.35 7.85
CA GLY A 7 0.66 -4.39 7.98
C GLY A 7 1.20 -4.31 9.43
N ILE A 8 0.32 -4.24 10.41
CA ILE A 8 0.68 -4.18 11.82
C ILE A 8 1.33 -5.49 12.28
N GLN A 9 0.82 -6.64 11.85
CA GLN A 9 1.42 -7.95 12.19
C GLN A 9 2.82 -8.11 11.60
N ARG A 10 3.11 -7.58 10.42
CA ARG A 10 4.46 -7.59 9.84
C ARG A 10 5.42 -6.73 10.64
N ARG A 11 5.01 -5.51 11.05
CA ARG A 11 5.82 -4.62 11.90
C ARG A 11 6.15 -5.26 13.26
N LEU A 12 5.19 -5.92 13.87
CA LEU A 12 5.42 -6.67 15.11
C LEU A 12 6.48 -7.77 14.94
N LYS A 13 6.48 -8.46 13.80
CA LYS A 13 7.51 -9.47 13.51
C LYS A 13 8.90 -8.86 13.35
N LEU A 14 9.03 -7.71 12.69
CA LEU A 14 10.31 -7.02 12.50
C LEU A 14 10.88 -6.55 13.84
N VAL A 15 10.08 -5.94 14.69
CA VAL A 15 10.50 -5.53 16.04
C VAL A 15 10.96 -6.75 16.86
N LYS A 16 10.22 -7.86 16.84
CA LYS A 16 10.57 -9.09 17.56
C LYS A 16 11.89 -9.72 17.13
N VAL A 17 12.34 -9.49 15.91
CA VAL A 17 13.65 -9.95 15.41
C VAL A 17 14.73 -8.87 15.50
N GLY A 18 14.47 -7.78 16.21
CA GLY A 18 15.48 -6.77 16.57
C GLY A 18 15.61 -5.60 15.61
N TYR A 19 14.69 -5.42 14.65
CA TYR A 19 14.72 -4.24 13.78
C TYR A 19 14.11 -3.02 14.48
N HIS A 20 14.73 -1.85 14.29
CA HIS A 20 14.14 -0.56 14.58
C HIS A 20 13.07 -0.27 13.51
N VAL A 21 11.85 0.03 13.91
CA VAL A 21 10.73 0.22 12.98
C VAL A 21 10.13 1.61 13.16
N PHE A 22 10.16 2.38 12.06
CA PHE A 22 9.44 3.63 11.91
C PHE A 22 8.25 3.43 10.96
N GLY A 23 7.05 3.74 11.40
CA GLY A 23 5.82 3.52 10.64
C GLY A 23 5.08 4.83 10.38
N VAL A 24 4.57 4.99 9.14
CA VAL A 24 3.81 6.16 8.72
C VAL A 24 2.46 5.72 8.17
N ASP A 25 1.42 6.48 8.49
CA ASP A 25 0.09 6.36 7.93
C ASP A 25 -0.61 7.72 8.05
N SER A 26 -1.39 8.11 7.06
CA SER A 26 -2.16 9.36 7.10
C SER A 26 -3.38 9.28 8.04
N SER A 27 -3.77 8.09 8.46
CA SER A 27 -4.91 7.84 9.36
C SER A 27 -4.49 7.85 10.82
N GLU A 28 -4.93 8.86 11.58
CA GLU A 28 -4.73 8.93 13.03
C GLU A 28 -5.25 7.68 13.75
N SER A 29 -6.41 7.15 13.33
CA SER A 29 -7.00 5.95 13.92
C SER A 29 -6.15 4.71 13.68
N MET A 30 -5.52 4.58 12.51
CA MET A 30 -4.60 3.48 12.21
C MET A 30 -3.31 3.59 13.02
N ILE A 31 -2.78 4.79 13.17
CA ILE A 31 -1.58 5.04 14.01
C ILE A 31 -1.90 4.77 15.49
N ALA A 32 -3.07 5.17 16.00
CA ALA A 32 -3.47 4.88 17.36
C ALA A 32 -3.53 3.35 17.64
N ILE A 33 -4.11 2.60 16.70
CA ILE A 33 -4.14 1.13 16.76
C ILE A 33 -2.71 0.55 16.69
N ALA A 34 -1.86 1.08 15.80
CA ALA A 34 -0.49 0.61 15.63
C ALA A 34 0.34 0.81 16.92
N ARG A 35 0.27 1.99 17.53
CA ARG A 35 0.93 2.30 18.81
C ARG A 35 0.51 1.36 19.94
N THR A 36 -0.78 1.01 19.99
CA THR A 36 -1.28 0.06 21.00
C THR A 36 -0.77 -1.35 20.77
N ARG A 37 -0.57 -1.76 19.52
CA ARG A 37 -0.18 -3.15 19.17
C ARG A 37 1.31 -3.38 19.10
N VAL A 38 2.09 -2.35 18.83
CA VAL A 38 3.55 -2.40 18.67
C VAL A 38 4.15 -1.18 19.36
N PRO A 39 4.09 -1.10 20.71
CA PRO A 39 4.55 0.08 21.46
C PRO A 39 6.05 0.34 21.34
N GLU A 40 6.82 -0.65 20.92
CA GLU A 40 8.27 -0.55 20.72
C GLU A 40 8.66 0.11 19.38
N ALA A 41 7.70 0.32 18.48
CA ALA A 41 7.95 0.98 17.20
C ALA A 41 7.57 2.47 17.27
N GLU A 42 8.24 3.27 16.47
CA GLU A 42 7.90 4.68 16.29
C GLU A 42 6.83 4.85 15.21
N PHE A 43 5.87 5.75 15.43
CA PHE A 43 4.78 5.99 14.50
C PHE A 43 4.50 7.48 14.33
N GLN A 44 4.32 7.89 13.08
CA GLN A 44 3.95 9.25 12.71
C GLN A 44 2.66 9.27 11.88
N VAL A 45 1.76 10.21 12.18
CA VAL A 45 0.61 10.52 11.32
C VAL A 45 1.09 11.51 10.28
N GLU A 46 1.30 11.06 9.06
CA GLU A 46 1.77 11.90 7.97
C GLU A 46 1.49 11.23 6.62
N SER A 47 1.44 12.05 5.57
CA SER A 47 1.44 11.54 4.20
C SER A 47 2.79 10.94 3.82
N LEU A 48 2.77 9.83 3.10
CA LEU A 48 3.99 9.24 2.52
C LEU A 48 4.69 10.21 1.53
N PHE A 49 3.95 11.17 0.97
CA PHE A 49 4.50 12.19 0.06
C PHE A 49 5.16 13.37 0.79
N ASN A 50 4.99 13.48 2.11
CA ASN A 50 5.55 14.59 2.92
C ASN A 50 6.54 14.13 3.97
N VAL A 51 6.42 12.89 4.47
CA VAL A 51 7.21 12.40 5.59
C VAL A 51 8.72 12.54 5.34
N ASP A 52 9.45 12.99 6.33
CA ASP A 52 10.91 12.88 6.35
C ASP A 52 11.29 11.44 6.69
N ILE A 53 11.92 10.76 5.72
CA ILE A 53 12.32 9.37 5.87
C ILE A 53 13.69 9.35 6.55
N PRO A 54 13.82 8.78 7.76
CA PRO A 54 15.12 8.67 8.43
C PRO A 54 16.05 7.72 7.66
N ALA A 55 17.37 7.89 7.85
CA ALA A 55 18.35 6.94 7.31
C ALA A 55 18.00 5.50 7.74
N CYS A 56 17.96 4.57 6.79
CA CYS A 56 17.46 3.22 7.04
C CYS A 56 18.04 2.19 6.06
N ASN A 57 17.94 0.91 6.44
CA ASN A 57 18.38 -0.20 5.59
C ASN A 57 17.25 -0.73 4.69
N ALA A 58 16.00 -0.46 5.05
CA ALA A 58 14.86 -0.92 4.25
C ALA A 58 13.64 0.01 4.38
N VAL A 59 12.97 0.22 3.25
CA VAL A 59 11.63 0.85 3.20
C VAL A 59 10.64 -0.18 2.64
N THR A 60 9.46 -0.27 3.24
CA THR A 60 8.41 -1.18 2.75
C THR A 60 7.07 -0.46 2.62
N SER A 61 6.39 -0.64 1.46
CA SER A 61 5.07 -0.09 1.20
C SER A 61 4.20 -1.15 0.50
N ILE A 62 3.60 -2.03 1.30
CA ILE A 62 2.91 -3.23 0.82
C ILE A 62 1.40 -3.09 0.97
N GLY A 63 0.67 -3.47 -0.07
CA GLY A 63 -0.79 -3.35 -0.16
C GLY A 63 -1.23 -2.14 -0.97
N GLU A 64 -0.57 -1.92 -2.13
CA GLU A 64 -0.96 -0.90 -3.12
C GLU A 64 -1.01 0.55 -2.58
N CYS A 65 -0.25 0.86 -1.50
CA CYS A 65 -0.32 2.17 -0.86
C CYS A 65 0.00 3.34 -1.82
N LEU A 66 0.87 3.10 -2.81
CA LEU A 66 1.27 4.12 -3.80
C LEU A 66 0.20 4.42 -4.86
N ASN A 67 -0.83 3.59 -4.95
CA ASN A 67 -1.91 3.78 -5.91
C ASN A 67 -3.03 4.69 -5.39
N TYR A 68 -3.19 4.81 -4.05
CA TYR A 68 -4.31 5.56 -3.47
C TYR A 68 -4.20 7.06 -3.71
N LEU A 69 -5.33 7.69 -4.06
CA LEU A 69 -5.47 9.13 -4.30
C LEU A 69 -6.12 9.85 -3.11
N PHE A 70 -5.85 9.40 -1.88
CA PHE A 70 -6.34 10.09 -0.67
C PHE A 70 -5.63 11.42 -0.41
N ASP A 71 -4.38 11.53 -0.85
CA ASP A 71 -3.60 12.74 -0.71
C ASP A 71 -3.71 13.56 -2.00
N PRO A 72 -4.09 14.86 -1.92
CA PRO A 72 -4.08 15.76 -3.07
C PRO A 72 -2.73 15.85 -3.80
N LYS A 73 -1.64 15.49 -3.12
CA LYS A 73 -0.28 15.44 -3.69
C LYS A 73 0.07 14.13 -4.39
N SER A 74 -0.85 13.15 -4.44
CA SER A 74 -0.61 11.85 -5.07
C SER A 74 -0.68 11.93 -6.60
N ASP A 75 0.24 12.68 -7.20
CA ASP A 75 0.45 12.74 -8.64
C ASP A 75 1.74 11.98 -9.06
N ARG A 76 1.97 11.87 -10.38
CA ARG A 76 3.16 11.17 -10.91
C ARG A 76 4.47 11.88 -10.54
N ALA A 77 4.49 13.20 -10.46
CA ALA A 77 5.68 13.96 -10.10
C ALA A 77 6.06 13.73 -8.63
N SER A 78 5.08 13.77 -7.74
CA SER A 78 5.26 13.48 -6.31
C SER A 78 5.71 12.04 -6.07
N LEU A 79 5.24 11.08 -6.87
CA LEU A 79 5.70 9.68 -6.80
C LEU A 79 7.19 9.57 -7.15
N ILE A 80 7.66 10.26 -8.19
CA ILE A 80 9.07 10.28 -8.56
C ILE A 80 9.90 10.95 -7.45
N GLN A 81 9.42 12.06 -6.88
CA GLN A 81 10.10 12.72 -5.75
C GLN A 81 10.17 11.80 -4.51
N LEU A 82 9.13 11.01 -4.26
CA LEU A 82 9.16 9.99 -3.21
C LEU A 82 10.26 8.95 -3.47
N PHE A 83 10.42 8.49 -4.72
CA PHE A 83 11.49 7.53 -5.06
C PHE A 83 12.88 8.11 -4.80
N TYR A 84 13.12 9.38 -5.15
CA TYR A 84 14.39 10.07 -4.81
C TYR A 84 14.60 10.19 -3.29
N ARG A 85 13.56 10.53 -2.52
CA ARG A 85 13.68 10.61 -1.06
C ARG A 85 13.97 9.26 -0.43
N ILE A 86 13.31 8.20 -0.89
CA ILE A 86 13.60 6.84 -0.44
C ILE A 86 15.02 6.44 -0.79
N TYR A 87 15.46 6.71 -2.02
CA TYR A 87 16.83 6.42 -2.45
C TYR A 87 17.87 7.09 -1.56
N ASN A 88 17.69 8.37 -1.27
CA ASN A 88 18.61 9.14 -0.44
C ASN A 88 18.57 8.76 1.06
N ALA A 89 17.46 8.18 1.53
CA ALA A 89 17.33 7.72 2.91
C ALA A 89 17.88 6.30 3.12
N LEU A 90 17.94 5.50 2.07
CA LEU A 90 18.50 4.17 2.16
C LEU A 90 20.03 4.23 2.29
N GLU A 91 20.57 3.35 3.12
CA GLU A 91 22.00 3.11 3.16
C GLU A 91 22.46 2.27 1.97
N PRO A 92 23.76 2.34 1.57
CA PRO A 92 24.30 1.51 0.50
C PRO A 92 23.93 0.03 0.65
N GLY A 93 23.39 -0.57 -0.40
CA GLY A 93 22.84 -1.93 -0.39
C GLY A 93 21.43 -2.06 0.22
N GLY A 94 20.84 -0.96 0.72
CA GLY A 94 19.48 -0.92 1.25
C GLY A 94 18.41 -1.22 0.22
N VAL A 95 17.20 -1.56 0.67
CA VAL A 95 16.12 -2.04 -0.21
C VAL A 95 14.82 -1.28 -0.02
N PHE A 96 14.14 -1.00 -1.12
CA PHE A 96 12.75 -0.55 -1.14
C PHE A 96 11.87 -1.66 -1.71
N ILE A 97 10.89 -2.14 -0.93
CA ILE A 97 9.99 -3.23 -1.29
C ILE A 97 8.56 -2.70 -1.28
N PHE A 98 7.87 -2.79 -2.41
CA PHE A 98 6.48 -2.33 -2.52
C PHE A 98 5.72 -3.08 -3.59
N ASP A 99 4.41 -2.89 -3.64
CA ASP A 99 3.56 -3.37 -4.71
C ASP A 99 2.62 -2.28 -5.22
N ILE A 100 2.20 -2.45 -6.48
CA ILE A 100 1.22 -1.60 -7.13
C ILE A 100 0.14 -2.42 -7.82
N VAL A 101 -0.98 -1.74 -8.09
CA VAL A 101 -2.04 -2.22 -8.98
C VAL A 101 -1.78 -1.70 -10.40
N GLU A 102 -1.81 -2.63 -11.34
CA GLU A 102 -1.74 -2.36 -12.78
C GLU A 102 -3.14 -2.35 -13.41
N PRO A 103 -3.31 -1.80 -14.62
CA PRO A 103 -4.53 -1.94 -15.40
C PRO A 103 -4.90 -3.41 -15.63
N GLY A 104 -6.21 -3.68 -15.79
CA GLY A 104 -6.74 -5.02 -16.03
C GLY A 104 -7.25 -5.73 -14.78
N GLN A 105 -7.58 -4.95 -13.74
CA GLN A 105 -8.25 -5.48 -12.54
C GLN A 105 -9.64 -6.01 -12.86
N VAL A 106 -10.38 -5.30 -13.71
CA VAL A 106 -11.73 -5.63 -14.18
C VAL A 106 -11.86 -5.33 -15.67
N ALA A 107 -12.87 -5.87 -16.31
CA ALA A 107 -13.16 -5.54 -17.69
C ALA A 107 -13.54 -4.05 -17.79
N PRO A 108 -13.05 -3.30 -18.81
CA PRO A 108 -13.31 -1.88 -18.92
C PRO A 108 -14.80 -1.57 -18.99
N GLY A 109 -15.24 -0.58 -18.19
CA GLY A 109 -16.61 -0.10 -18.19
C GLY A 109 -17.63 -1.09 -17.59
N ILE A 110 -17.21 -2.26 -17.13
CA ILE A 110 -18.10 -3.26 -16.52
C ILE A 110 -17.73 -3.38 -15.03
N PRO A 111 -18.62 -2.97 -14.11
CA PRO A 111 -18.36 -3.13 -12.68
C PRO A 111 -18.18 -4.60 -12.30
N SER A 112 -17.14 -4.88 -11.54
CA SER A 112 -16.95 -6.18 -10.88
C SER A 112 -17.41 -6.08 -9.44
N GLN A 113 -18.26 -7.00 -9.01
CA GLN A 113 -18.80 -7.04 -7.67
C GLN A 113 -18.37 -8.31 -6.96
N GLY A 114 -18.12 -8.21 -5.68
CA GLY A 114 -17.79 -9.32 -4.83
C GLY A 114 -18.11 -9.03 -3.37
N PHE A 115 -18.16 -10.07 -2.58
CA PHE A 115 -18.32 -9.91 -1.15
C PHE A 115 -17.44 -10.88 -0.37
N THR A 116 -17.20 -10.55 0.87
CA THR A 116 -16.56 -11.41 1.86
C THR A 116 -17.30 -11.25 3.17
N GLU A 117 -17.54 -12.37 3.86
CA GLU A 117 -18.26 -12.34 5.12
C GLU A 117 -17.50 -13.08 6.24
N GLY A 118 -17.83 -12.75 7.45
CA GLY A 118 -17.43 -13.44 8.66
C GLY A 118 -18.64 -13.53 9.59
N GLU A 119 -18.45 -14.04 10.79
CA GLU A 119 -19.54 -14.29 11.75
C GLU A 119 -20.37 -13.03 12.05
N ASP A 120 -19.70 -11.86 12.21
CA ASP A 120 -20.32 -10.62 12.64
C ASP A 120 -20.16 -9.46 11.62
N TRP A 121 -19.76 -9.75 10.38
CA TRP A 121 -19.53 -8.71 9.37
C TRP A 121 -19.65 -9.23 7.95
N VAL A 122 -20.06 -8.32 7.06
CA VAL A 122 -20.02 -8.51 5.59
C VAL A 122 -19.37 -7.28 4.97
N VAL A 123 -18.51 -7.50 4.00
CA VAL A 123 -17.90 -6.45 3.16
C VAL A 123 -18.27 -6.73 1.70
N LEU A 124 -18.95 -5.77 1.09
CA LEU A 124 -19.28 -5.76 -0.33
C LEU A 124 -18.27 -4.84 -1.02
N VAL A 125 -17.72 -5.26 -2.14
CA VAL A 125 -16.78 -4.44 -2.93
C VAL A 125 -17.26 -4.40 -4.37
N GLU A 126 -17.43 -3.21 -4.88
CA GLU A 126 -17.62 -2.94 -6.31
C GLU A 126 -16.36 -2.26 -6.85
N LYS A 127 -15.90 -2.69 -8.03
CA LYS A 127 -14.74 -2.10 -8.72
C LYS A 127 -15.14 -1.68 -10.11
N LEU A 128 -14.71 -0.49 -10.51
CA LEU A 128 -14.86 0.04 -11.86
C LEU A 128 -13.51 0.56 -12.33
N GLU A 129 -13.05 0.10 -13.49
CA GLU A 129 -11.81 0.54 -14.11
C GLU A 129 -12.10 1.47 -15.28
N ASP A 130 -11.56 2.69 -15.21
CA ASP A 130 -11.48 3.64 -16.30
C ASP A 130 -10.05 3.61 -16.86
N ARG A 131 -9.91 3.05 -18.07
CA ARG A 131 -8.60 2.92 -18.73
C ARG A 131 -8.06 4.21 -19.31
N GLU A 132 -8.94 5.11 -19.72
CA GLU A 132 -8.53 6.40 -20.31
C GLU A 132 -7.95 7.31 -19.22
N GLN A 133 -8.55 7.27 -18.04
CA GLN A 133 -8.09 8.03 -16.89
C GLN A 133 -7.04 7.30 -16.05
N GLU A 134 -6.73 6.03 -16.35
CA GLU A 134 -5.87 5.16 -15.56
C GLU A 134 -6.34 5.08 -14.09
N LEU A 135 -7.63 4.94 -13.88
CA LEU A 135 -8.27 5.04 -12.57
C LEU A 135 -9.05 3.77 -12.24
N LEU A 136 -8.87 3.26 -11.03
CA LEU A 136 -9.71 2.25 -10.43
C LEU A 136 -10.53 2.86 -9.30
N THR A 137 -11.85 2.83 -9.42
CA THR A 137 -12.77 3.18 -8.34
C THR A 137 -13.18 1.93 -7.59
N ARG A 138 -13.07 1.95 -6.26
CA ARG A 138 -13.51 0.87 -5.37
C ARG A 138 -14.53 1.42 -4.40
N ARG A 139 -15.78 0.99 -4.55
CA ARG A 139 -16.84 1.25 -3.59
C ARG A 139 -16.91 0.10 -2.61
N ILE A 140 -16.78 0.38 -1.33
CA ILE A 140 -16.73 -0.60 -0.25
C ILE A 140 -17.88 -0.33 0.70
N ILE A 141 -18.76 -1.30 0.88
CA ILE A 141 -19.84 -1.25 1.85
C ILE A 141 -19.57 -2.29 2.91
N THR A 142 -19.53 -1.87 4.15
CA THR A 142 -19.32 -2.75 5.30
C THR A 142 -20.57 -2.79 6.17
N PHE A 143 -21.01 -3.99 6.51
CA PHE A 143 -21.98 -4.23 7.56
C PHE A 143 -21.28 -4.91 8.72
N ARG A 144 -21.42 -4.36 9.93
CA ARG A 144 -20.85 -4.91 11.14
C ARG A 144 -21.93 -5.04 12.21
N LYS A 145 -22.02 -6.21 12.81
CA LYS A 145 -22.98 -6.49 13.88
C LYS A 145 -22.64 -5.70 15.15
N VAL A 146 -23.63 -5.00 15.68
CA VAL A 146 -23.56 -4.25 16.94
C VAL A 146 -24.81 -4.62 17.75
N GLY A 147 -24.67 -5.53 18.71
CA GLY A 147 -25.79 -6.13 19.41
C GLY A 147 -26.70 -6.93 18.47
N LYS A 148 -27.97 -6.55 18.36
CA LYS A 148 -28.96 -7.18 17.46
C LYS A 148 -29.13 -6.49 16.09
N TYR A 149 -28.37 -5.43 15.82
CA TYR A 149 -28.41 -4.65 14.58
C TYR A 149 -27.10 -4.75 13.81
N TYR A 150 -27.11 -4.28 12.56
CA TYR A 150 -25.91 -4.10 11.75
C TYR A 150 -25.69 -2.61 11.50
N ARG A 151 -24.48 -2.13 11.82
CA ARG A 151 -24.01 -0.83 11.39
C ARG A 151 -23.52 -0.93 9.95
N ARG A 152 -23.99 -0.03 9.09
CA ARG A 152 -23.55 0.11 7.71
C ARG A 152 -22.59 1.28 7.61
N ASP A 153 -21.45 1.06 6.99
CA ASP A 153 -20.49 2.09 6.59
C ASP A 153 -20.22 1.97 5.08
N GLU A 154 -19.88 3.07 4.44
CA GLU A 154 -19.57 3.10 3.01
C GLU A 154 -18.36 4.00 2.76
N GLU A 155 -17.44 3.53 1.92
CA GLU A 155 -16.23 4.23 1.52
C GLU A 155 -16.05 4.10 0.01
N VAL A 156 -15.53 5.17 -0.62
CA VAL A 156 -15.12 5.13 -2.02
C VAL A 156 -13.64 5.46 -2.09
N HIS A 157 -12.89 4.53 -2.64
CA HIS A 157 -11.45 4.67 -2.82
C HIS A 157 -11.14 4.84 -4.30
N TYR A 158 -10.29 5.80 -4.60
CA TYR A 158 -9.73 6.03 -5.92
C TYR A 158 -8.27 5.61 -5.93
N GLN A 159 -7.89 4.82 -6.94
CA GLN A 159 -6.53 4.34 -7.10
C GLN A 159 -6.07 4.65 -8.52
N ARG A 160 -4.92 5.32 -8.67
CA ARG A 160 -4.27 5.46 -9.96
C ARG A 160 -3.62 4.14 -10.34
N LEU A 161 -3.83 3.73 -11.58
CA LEU A 161 -3.22 2.53 -12.13
C LEU A 161 -1.89 2.91 -12.80
N TYR A 162 -0.85 2.15 -12.50
CA TYR A 162 0.47 2.35 -13.09
C TYR A 162 0.89 1.10 -13.85
N GLN A 163 1.54 1.28 -15.00
CA GLN A 163 2.21 0.18 -15.67
C GLN A 163 3.48 -0.19 -14.88
N GLY A 164 3.66 -1.46 -14.58
CA GLY A 164 4.83 -1.92 -13.82
C GLY A 164 6.15 -1.66 -14.55
N THR A 165 6.14 -1.68 -15.88
CA THR A 165 7.29 -1.32 -16.72
C THR A 165 7.73 0.12 -16.53
N ASP A 166 6.76 1.05 -16.48
CA ASP A 166 7.05 2.48 -16.33
C ASP A 166 7.63 2.78 -14.94
N ILE A 167 7.04 2.17 -13.90
CA ILE A 167 7.55 2.29 -12.52
C ILE A 167 8.96 1.72 -12.41
N ALA A 168 9.23 0.55 -13.02
CA ALA A 168 10.57 -0.03 -13.02
C ALA A 168 11.60 0.87 -13.72
N GLU A 169 11.22 1.52 -14.82
CA GLU A 169 12.07 2.46 -15.53
C GLU A 169 12.36 3.71 -14.69
N GLN A 170 11.33 4.31 -14.07
CA GLN A 170 11.49 5.46 -13.20
C GLN A 170 12.42 5.16 -12.02
N LEU A 171 12.29 4.00 -11.39
CA LEU A 171 13.19 3.59 -10.31
C LEU A 171 14.64 3.44 -10.79
N ARG A 172 14.87 2.88 -11.98
CA ARG A 172 16.24 2.80 -12.56
C ARG A 172 16.80 4.18 -12.87
N GLN A 173 15.98 5.12 -13.36
CA GLN A 173 16.40 6.51 -13.59
C GLN A 173 16.79 7.23 -12.28
N VAL A 174 16.18 6.88 -11.15
CA VAL A 174 16.56 7.35 -9.82
C VAL A 174 17.91 6.76 -9.37
N GLY A 175 18.28 5.57 -9.87
CA GLY A 175 19.54 4.90 -9.54
C GLY A 175 19.39 3.52 -8.91
N PHE A 176 18.17 3.00 -8.75
CA PHE A 176 17.94 1.68 -8.20
C PHE A 176 18.27 0.54 -9.17
N GLU A 177 18.78 -0.55 -8.64
CA GLU A 177 18.67 -1.86 -9.27
C GLU A 177 17.29 -2.45 -9.00
N VAL A 178 16.54 -2.81 -10.06
CA VAL A 178 15.10 -3.14 -9.93
C VAL A 178 14.82 -4.56 -10.38
N GLN A 179 14.20 -5.32 -9.49
CA GLN A 179 13.59 -6.62 -9.76
C GLN A 179 12.05 -6.52 -9.56
N THR A 180 11.31 -7.11 -10.50
CA THR A 180 9.84 -7.22 -10.41
C THR A 180 9.43 -8.65 -10.10
N MET A 181 8.32 -8.81 -9.35
CA MET A 181 7.81 -10.11 -8.93
C MET A 181 6.29 -10.17 -9.03
N ARG A 182 5.76 -11.38 -9.25
CA ARG A 182 4.31 -11.67 -9.20
C ARG A 182 3.93 -12.49 -7.97
N SER A 183 4.84 -12.59 -7.00
CA SER A 183 4.61 -13.28 -5.71
C SER A 183 5.51 -12.70 -4.62
N TYR A 184 5.11 -12.88 -3.38
CA TYR A 184 5.97 -12.74 -2.20
C TYR A 184 6.32 -14.14 -1.68
N GLY A 185 7.43 -14.69 -2.16
CA GLY A 185 7.77 -16.10 -1.92
C GLY A 185 6.68 -17.02 -2.49
N GLU A 186 6.10 -17.85 -1.64
CA GLU A 186 5.01 -18.77 -2.02
C GLU A 186 3.63 -18.12 -2.17
N TYR A 187 3.49 -16.82 -1.84
CA TYR A 187 2.20 -16.11 -1.94
C TYR A 187 2.07 -15.41 -3.30
N PRO A 188 1.28 -15.96 -4.24
CA PRO A 188 1.04 -15.30 -5.51
C PRO A 188 0.29 -13.99 -5.30
N LEU A 189 0.67 -12.96 -6.03
CA LEU A 189 -0.07 -11.71 -6.06
C LEU A 189 -1.36 -11.89 -6.89
N PRO A 190 -2.43 -11.16 -6.56
CA PRO A 190 -3.61 -11.10 -7.40
C PRO A 190 -3.27 -10.68 -8.84
N LYS A 191 -4.13 -11.05 -9.79
CA LYS A 191 -4.01 -10.59 -11.19
C LYS A 191 -3.88 -9.06 -11.24
N SER A 192 -3.09 -8.55 -12.18
CA SER A 192 -2.84 -7.12 -12.35
C SER A 192 -2.26 -6.44 -11.10
N ARG A 193 -1.41 -7.16 -10.37
CA ARG A 193 -0.59 -6.61 -9.29
C ARG A 193 0.86 -7.04 -9.48
N VAL A 194 1.79 -6.14 -9.28
CA VAL A 194 3.23 -6.39 -9.36
C VAL A 194 3.93 -5.84 -8.12
N ALA A 195 4.88 -6.62 -7.61
CA ALA A 195 5.78 -6.19 -6.54
C ALA A 195 7.17 -5.86 -7.10
N PHE A 196 7.85 -4.98 -6.37
CA PHE A 196 9.18 -4.51 -6.69
C PHE A 196 10.12 -4.74 -5.50
N ILE A 197 11.33 -5.15 -5.82
CA ILE A 197 12.50 -4.99 -4.96
C ILE A 197 13.43 -4.01 -5.70
N ALA A 198 13.56 -2.80 -5.17
CA ALA A 198 14.47 -1.78 -5.67
C ALA A 198 15.63 -1.65 -4.68
N ARG A 199 16.84 -1.95 -5.12
CA ARG A 199 18.05 -1.94 -4.28
C ARG A 199 18.89 -0.72 -4.61
N GLN A 200 19.32 0.00 -3.57
CA GLN A 200 20.37 0.99 -3.71
C GLN A 200 21.71 0.24 -3.93
N PRO A 201 22.49 0.54 -4.99
CA PRO A 201 23.82 -0.04 -5.18
C PRO A 201 24.75 0.21 -3.98
N THR A 202 25.71 -0.69 -3.77
CA THR A 202 26.75 -0.57 -2.73
C THR A 202 27.87 0.36 -3.15
#